data_46fa09c1c2d2b29cc32b0cf24cf550e2
#
_entry.id   46fa09c1c2d2b29cc32b0cf24cf550e2
#
_cell.length_a   1.000
_cell.length_b   1.000
_cell.length_c   1.000
_cell.angle_alpha   90.00
_cell.angle_beta   90.00
_cell.angle_gamma   90.00
#
_symmetry.space_group_name_H-M   'P 1'
#
loop_
_entity.id
_entity.type
_entity.pdbx_description
1 polymer ?
#
loop_
_entity_poly.entity_id
_entity_poly.type
_entity_poly.pdbx_seq_one_letter_code
_entity_poly.pdbx_strand_id
1 'polypeptide(L)'
;MEFFFGSNDRLGTNLVFLGTEEIWGQIRDIMKSEKSISKKEKKERIFTMKKYLYSSLLVLAGGVLLANTTVAYADSPSASEKEAIAQLVNQGKIKAEEADQVKLIGFEDKETQAEGNQEKKVFNQYRDPKGTWMQTNGKWWFKYGSGGYAKNWEQLDGKWYYFDDQGWMKENTWIQPDGNYYYLSASGAMVTGYQRVNGTPYFFRDSGVWVENRGQALGEYAETFVGKIPYVWGGADLNSGVDCSGFTMAIHAKFDISIPRVTYGQATGGSYVSNGSQQAGDLILYNSEETNDHVGIYVGDGKVVHAPYPGRYVSYMDQYGITQNTIRRYW
;
A
#
# COMPACT_ATOMS: atom_id res chain seq x y z
N MET A 1 -20.55 8.10 -25.71
CA MET A 1 -21.97 7.94 -25.29
C MET A 1 -21.95 6.95 -24.15
N GLU A 2 -22.21 7.41 -22.93
CA GLU A 2 -22.21 6.57 -21.73
C GLU A 2 -23.61 5.99 -21.56
N PHE A 3 -23.71 4.67 -21.42
CA PHE A 3 -24.99 3.99 -21.20
C PHE A 3 -25.07 3.49 -19.76
N PHE A 4 -26.22 3.69 -19.15
CA PHE A 4 -26.52 3.21 -17.80
C PHE A 4 -27.40 1.96 -17.89
N PHE A 5 -27.01 0.90 -17.15
CA PHE A 5 -27.87 -0.27 -16.93
C PHE A 5 -27.99 -0.52 -15.42
N GLY A 6 -29.23 -0.52 -14.94
CA GLY A 6 -29.52 -0.94 -13.57
C GLY A 6 -29.86 -2.44 -13.56
N SER A 7 -29.28 -3.22 -12.67
CA SER A 7 -29.74 -4.58 -12.36
C SER A 7 -29.92 -4.71 -10.85
N ASN A 8 -30.98 -5.42 -10.43
CA ASN A 8 -31.22 -5.74 -9.03
C ASN A 8 -30.41 -6.99 -8.64
N ASP A 9 -29.72 -6.95 -7.51
CA ASP A 9 -29.18 -8.13 -6.88
C ASP A 9 -30.26 -8.87 -6.05
N ARG A 10 -29.92 -10.00 -5.43
CA ARG A 10 -30.84 -10.78 -4.60
C ARG A 10 -31.30 -10.08 -3.31
N LEU A 11 -30.71 -8.91 -3.01
CA LEU A 11 -30.99 -8.10 -1.82
C LEU A 11 -31.84 -6.87 -2.16
N GLY A 12 -32.19 -6.67 -3.44
CA GLY A 12 -33.01 -5.55 -3.91
C GLY A 12 -32.23 -4.24 -4.13
N THR A 13 -30.90 -4.29 -4.17
CA THR A 13 -30.04 -3.10 -4.38
C THR A 13 -29.90 -2.83 -5.87
N ASN A 14 -30.16 -1.60 -6.31
CA ASN A 14 -29.92 -1.17 -7.68
C ASN A 14 -28.43 -0.90 -7.91
N LEU A 15 -27.82 -1.67 -8.82
CA LEU A 15 -26.41 -1.52 -9.19
C LEU A 15 -26.31 -0.69 -10.49
N VAL A 16 -25.57 0.41 -10.43
CA VAL A 16 -25.33 1.27 -11.60
C VAL A 16 -23.91 1.03 -12.09
N PHE A 17 -23.76 0.61 -13.35
CA PHE A 17 -22.47 0.37 -14.00
C PHE A 17 -22.18 1.47 -15.01
N LEU A 18 -21.00 2.04 -14.94
CA LEU A 18 -20.46 3.00 -15.89
C LEU A 18 -19.44 2.30 -16.81
N GLY A 19 -19.67 2.33 -18.15
CA GLY A 19 -18.74 1.69 -19.09
C GLY A 19 -18.95 2.15 -20.53
N THR A 20 -17.93 1.93 -21.38
CA THR A 20 -18.01 2.22 -22.83
C THR A 20 -18.85 1.19 -23.58
N GLU A 21 -19.31 1.51 -24.82
CA GLU A 21 -20.07 0.57 -25.66
C GLU A 21 -19.32 -0.74 -25.92
N GLU A 22 -18.01 -0.70 -26.01
CA GLU A 22 -17.17 -1.87 -26.26
C GLU A 22 -17.19 -2.84 -25.07
N ILE A 23 -17.13 -2.32 -23.85
CA ILE A 23 -17.26 -3.09 -22.59
C ILE A 23 -18.67 -3.71 -22.50
N TRP A 24 -19.71 -2.94 -22.82
CA TRP A 24 -21.08 -3.42 -22.82
C TRP A 24 -21.37 -4.41 -23.93
N GLY A 25 -20.69 -4.31 -25.07
CA GLY A 25 -20.72 -5.31 -26.14
C GLY A 25 -20.21 -6.67 -25.67
N GLN A 26 -19.07 -6.69 -25.07
CA GLN A 26 -18.44 -7.92 -24.53
C GLN A 26 -19.28 -8.55 -23.41
N ILE A 27 -19.84 -7.75 -22.51
CA ILE A 27 -20.73 -8.23 -21.44
C ILE A 27 -22.02 -8.86 -22.03
N ARG A 28 -22.65 -8.24 -23.03
CA ARG A 28 -23.82 -8.78 -23.72
C ARG A 28 -23.57 -10.12 -24.39
N ASP A 29 -22.43 -10.29 -25.03
CA ASP A 29 -22.05 -11.53 -25.72
C ASP A 29 -21.77 -12.66 -24.74
N ILE A 30 -21.16 -12.35 -23.61
CA ILE A 30 -20.95 -13.29 -22.49
C ILE A 30 -22.30 -13.71 -21.88
N MET A 31 -23.22 -12.78 -21.64
CA MET A 31 -24.53 -13.05 -21.06
C MET A 31 -25.45 -13.86 -22.03
N LYS A 32 -25.30 -13.69 -23.35
CA LYS A 32 -26.04 -14.49 -24.36
C LYS A 32 -25.54 -15.94 -24.39
N SER A 33 -24.28 -16.22 -24.05
CA SER A 33 -23.73 -17.58 -24.04
C SER A 33 -24.17 -18.42 -22.82
N GLU A 34 -24.87 -17.84 -21.85
CA GLU A 34 -25.24 -18.48 -20.57
C GLU A 34 -26.38 -19.51 -20.60
N LYS A 35 -27.02 -19.75 -21.72
CA LYS A 35 -28.18 -20.66 -21.76
C LYS A 35 -27.87 -22.15 -21.61
N SER A 36 -26.56 -22.54 -21.51
CA SER A 36 -26.14 -23.97 -21.58
C SER A 36 -25.03 -24.41 -20.61
N ILE A 37 -24.71 -23.66 -19.53
CA ILE A 37 -23.58 -24.00 -18.66
C ILE A 37 -23.97 -24.37 -17.23
N SER A 38 -23.17 -25.26 -16.59
CA SER A 38 -23.40 -25.77 -15.25
C SER A 38 -23.24 -24.70 -14.14
N LYS A 39 -23.87 -24.94 -12.97
CA LYS A 39 -23.79 -24.04 -11.81
C LYS A 39 -22.35 -23.73 -11.36
N LYS A 40 -21.40 -24.65 -11.56
CA LYS A 40 -19.98 -24.51 -11.19
C LYS A 40 -19.25 -23.57 -12.18
N GLU A 41 -19.48 -23.77 -13.46
CA GLU A 41 -18.92 -22.92 -14.52
C GLU A 41 -19.48 -21.50 -14.48
N LYS A 42 -20.76 -21.32 -14.10
CA LYS A 42 -21.33 -19.99 -13.84
C LYS A 42 -20.59 -19.24 -12.75
N LYS A 43 -20.20 -19.92 -11.67
CA LYS A 43 -19.47 -19.32 -10.54
C LYS A 43 -18.05 -18.91 -10.92
N GLU A 44 -17.35 -19.71 -11.71
CA GLU A 44 -16.01 -19.39 -12.22
C GLU A 44 -16.03 -18.27 -13.27
N ARG A 45 -17.03 -18.25 -14.16
CA ARG A 45 -17.19 -17.17 -15.16
C ARG A 45 -17.58 -15.84 -14.51
N ILE A 46 -18.45 -15.83 -13.50
CA ILE A 46 -18.77 -14.63 -12.72
C ILE A 46 -17.51 -14.11 -11.99
N PHE A 47 -16.69 -15.00 -11.47
CA PHE A 47 -15.42 -14.62 -10.86
C PHE A 47 -14.44 -14.02 -11.88
N THR A 48 -14.37 -14.62 -13.08
CA THR A 48 -13.53 -14.13 -14.18
C THR A 48 -14.07 -12.81 -14.75
N MET A 49 -15.38 -12.64 -14.89
CA MET A 49 -16.00 -11.37 -15.29
C MET A 49 -15.73 -10.26 -14.28
N LYS A 50 -15.82 -10.53 -12.99
CA LYS A 50 -15.42 -9.57 -11.95
C LYS A 50 -13.98 -9.14 -12.15
N LYS A 51 -13.07 -10.07 -12.41
CA LYS A 51 -11.65 -9.78 -12.65
C LYS A 51 -11.41 -8.92 -13.90
N TYR A 52 -12.15 -9.14 -14.99
CA TYR A 52 -12.07 -8.33 -16.22
C TYR A 52 -12.72 -6.95 -16.07
N LEU A 53 -13.83 -6.83 -15.34
CA LEU A 53 -14.46 -5.54 -15.02
C LEU A 53 -13.53 -4.65 -14.17
N TYR A 54 -12.81 -5.24 -13.23
CA TYR A 54 -11.82 -4.50 -12.41
C TYR A 54 -10.60 -4.04 -13.22
N SER A 55 -10.19 -4.76 -14.28
CA SER A 55 -9.03 -4.36 -15.08
C SER A 55 -9.31 -3.34 -16.18
N SER A 56 -10.55 -3.21 -16.64
CA SER A 56 -10.94 -2.31 -17.75
C SER A 56 -11.49 -0.95 -17.31
N LEU A 57 -11.88 -0.78 -16.05
CA LEU A 57 -12.35 0.51 -15.48
C LEU A 57 -11.20 1.53 -15.21
N LEU A 58 -9.95 1.15 -15.47
CA LEU A 58 -8.74 1.90 -15.14
C LEU A 58 -8.30 2.92 -16.22
N VAL A 59 -9.07 3.18 -17.29
CA VAL A 59 -8.55 3.94 -18.44
C VAL A 59 -9.26 5.27 -18.74
N LEU A 60 -10.34 5.68 -18.09
CA LEU A 60 -11.16 6.80 -18.57
C LEU A 60 -11.49 7.94 -17.59
N ALA A 61 -10.72 8.11 -16.51
CA ALA A 61 -10.77 9.38 -15.75
C ALA A 61 -9.35 9.90 -15.59
N GLY A 62 -9.05 11.04 -16.21
CA GLY A 62 -7.74 11.67 -16.31
C GLY A 62 -6.86 11.56 -15.06
N GLY A 63 -5.80 10.82 -15.21
CA GLY A 63 -4.53 10.95 -14.53
C GLY A 63 -4.51 10.94 -13.02
N VAL A 64 -4.68 9.77 -12.37
CA VAL A 64 -3.85 9.30 -11.23
C VAL A 64 -4.07 7.80 -11.08
N LEU A 65 -2.98 7.05 -11.17
CA LEU A 65 -2.91 5.59 -11.03
C LEU A 65 -2.87 5.25 -9.53
N LEU A 66 -3.84 4.48 -9.03
CA LEU A 66 -3.69 3.76 -7.75
C LEU A 66 -4.29 2.36 -7.88
N ALA A 67 -3.45 1.36 -7.68
CA ALA A 67 -3.79 -0.05 -7.65
C ALA A 67 -4.06 -0.51 -6.20
N ASN A 68 -4.95 -1.49 -6.09
CA ASN A 68 -5.31 -2.33 -4.95
C ASN A 68 -6.42 -1.81 -4.02
N THR A 69 -7.63 -2.37 -4.23
CA THR A 69 -8.71 -2.30 -3.24
C THR A 69 -9.18 -3.71 -2.87
N THR A 70 -9.06 -4.04 -1.60
CA THR A 70 -9.83 -5.10 -0.93
C THR A 70 -11.21 -4.56 -0.61
N VAL A 71 -12.26 -5.25 -1.06
CA VAL A 71 -13.66 -4.85 -0.79
C VAL A 71 -14.04 -5.30 0.61
N ALA A 72 -14.13 -4.35 1.55
CA ALA A 72 -14.89 -4.53 2.78
C ALA A 72 -16.33 -4.02 2.55
N TYR A 73 -17.33 -4.82 2.90
CA TYR A 73 -18.73 -4.42 2.84
C TYR A 73 -19.04 -3.47 4.00
N ALA A 74 -19.31 -2.20 3.71
CA ALA A 74 -19.94 -1.30 4.66
C ALA A 74 -21.46 -1.27 4.38
N ASP A 75 -22.28 -1.41 5.41
CA ASP A 75 -23.74 -1.50 5.29
C ASP A 75 -24.43 -0.17 4.95
N SER A 76 -23.70 0.94 4.89
CA SER A 76 -24.23 2.26 4.51
C SER A 76 -23.22 3.06 3.66
N PRO A 77 -23.72 3.83 2.67
CA PRO A 77 -22.83 4.61 1.81
C PRO A 77 -22.12 5.71 2.58
N SER A 78 -20.85 5.94 2.26
CA SER A 78 -20.02 6.98 2.85
C SER A 78 -20.46 8.40 2.48
N ALA A 79 -19.89 9.41 3.14
CA ALA A 79 -20.22 10.81 2.85
C ALA A 79 -19.89 11.19 1.41
N SER A 80 -18.76 10.72 0.86
CA SER A 80 -18.33 11.02 -0.51
C SER A 80 -19.12 10.22 -1.56
N GLU A 81 -19.55 8.99 -1.25
CA GLU A 81 -20.45 8.21 -2.10
C GLU A 81 -21.84 8.85 -2.17
N LYS A 82 -22.36 9.35 -1.04
CA LYS A 82 -23.61 10.13 -1.01
C LYS A 82 -23.53 11.39 -1.85
N GLU A 83 -22.42 12.10 -1.83
CA GLU A 83 -22.21 13.29 -2.65
C GLU A 83 -22.17 12.94 -4.14
N ALA A 84 -21.49 11.85 -4.53
CA ALA A 84 -21.45 11.36 -5.90
C ALA A 84 -22.85 10.90 -6.38
N ILE A 85 -23.62 10.22 -5.53
CA ILE A 85 -25.02 9.85 -5.81
C ILE A 85 -25.88 11.10 -6.00
N ALA A 86 -25.73 12.11 -5.13
CA ALA A 86 -26.44 13.37 -5.26
C ALA A 86 -26.13 14.10 -6.58
N GLN A 87 -24.89 14.05 -7.05
CA GLN A 87 -24.51 14.60 -8.35
C GLN A 87 -25.19 13.85 -9.51
N LEU A 88 -25.33 12.53 -9.43
CA LEU A 88 -26.02 11.74 -10.44
C LEU A 88 -27.52 12.04 -10.47
N VAL A 89 -28.15 12.28 -9.31
CA VAL A 89 -29.54 12.77 -9.19
C VAL A 89 -29.68 14.13 -9.85
N ASN A 90 -28.82 15.08 -9.54
CA ASN A 90 -28.82 16.44 -10.09
C ASN A 90 -28.60 16.46 -11.61
N GLN A 91 -27.87 15.48 -12.16
CA GLN A 91 -27.66 15.31 -13.59
C GLN A 91 -28.82 14.54 -14.29
N GLY A 92 -29.87 14.16 -13.53
CA GLY A 92 -31.01 13.39 -14.05
C GLY A 92 -30.66 11.97 -14.50
N LYS A 93 -29.54 11.43 -14.04
CA LYS A 93 -29.06 10.09 -14.39
C LYS A 93 -29.68 8.99 -13.53
N ILE A 94 -30.10 9.32 -12.32
CA ILE A 94 -30.91 8.48 -11.42
C ILE A 94 -32.02 9.34 -10.81
N LYS A 95 -33.11 8.71 -10.40
CA LYS A 95 -34.21 9.42 -9.75
C LYS A 95 -33.91 9.64 -8.27
N ALA A 96 -34.39 10.75 -7.70
CA ALA A 96 -34.17 11.09 -6.30
C ALA A 96 -34.74 10.02 -5.33
N GLU A 97 -35.86 9.39 -5.70
CA GLU A 97 -36.50 8.31 -4.95
C GLU A 97 -35.72 6.99 -4.95
N GLU A 98 -34.74 6.83 -5.86
CA GLU A 98 -33.90 5.65 -6.00
C GLU A 98 -32.52 5.85 -5.35
N ALA A 99 -32.18 7.07 -4.92
CA ALA A 99 -30.85 7.44 -4.44
C ALA A 99 -30.37 6.60 -3.25
N ASP A 100 -31.27 6.27 -2.32
CA ASP A 100 -30.93 5.45 -1.13
C ASP A 100 -30.73 3.95 -1.45
N GLN A 101 -31.10 3.53 -2.66
CA GLN A 101 -30.98 2.13 -3.12
C GLN A 101 -29.83 1.96 -4.11
N VAL A 102 -29.09 3.04 -4.41
CA VAL A 102 -27.95 3.03 -5.35
C VAL A 102 -26.65 2.81 -4.61
N LYS A 103 -25.90 1.81 -5.07
CA LYS A 103 -24.52 1.57 -4.65
C LYS A 103 -23.60 1.73 -5.87
N LEU A 104 -22.58 2.59 -5.74
CA LEU A 104 -21.59 2.80 -6.80
C LEU A 104 -20.53 1.68 -6.75
N ILE A 105 -20.38 0.93 -7.84
CA ILE A 105 -19.36 -0.11 -7.96
C ILE A 105 -18.09 0.54 -8.53
N GLY A 106 -16.96 0.36 -7.83
CA GLY A 106 -15.67 0.97 -8.19
C GLY A 106 -15.54 2.42 -7.73
N PHE A 107 -16.45 2.91 -6.87
CA PHE A 107 -16.29 4.19 -6.21
C PHE A 107 -15.26 4.02 -5.08
N GLU A 108 -14.10 4.65 -5.24
CA GLU A 108 -13.06 4.68 -4.20
C GLU A 108 -13.43 5.73 -3.17
N ASP A 109 -13.82 5.26 -1.99
CA ASP A 109 -14.11 6.13 -0.87
C ASP A 109 -12.81 6.66 -0.28
N LYS A 110 -12.62 7.97 -0.36
CA LYS A 110 -11.52 8.63 0.35
C LYS A 110 -11.62 8.47 1.88
N GLU A 111 -12.77 8.02 2.39
CA GLU A 111 -13.00 7.80 3.83
C GLU A 111 -12.70 6.35 4.28
N THR A 112 -12.83 5.32 3.42
CA THR A 112 -12.48 3.93 3.76
C THR A 112 -10.97 3.68 3.81
N GLN A 113 -10.13 4.62 3.37
CA GLN A 113 -8.71 4.63 3.73
C GLN A 113 -8.46 5.03 5.21
N ALA A 114 -9.50 5.30 5.99
CA ALA A 114 -9.38 5.88 7.33
C ALA A 114 -9.20 4.86 8.46
N GLU A 115 -9.46 3.56 8.27
CA GLU A 115 -9.23 2.57 9.35
C GLU A 115 -7.81 2.01 9.39
N GLY A 116 -7.03 2.12 8.28
CA GLY A 116 -5.57 1.95 8.29
C GLY A 116 -4.81 3.28 8.37
N ASN A 117 -5.49 4.41 8.52
CA ASN A 117 -4.96 5.76 8.29
C ASN A 117 -5.43 6.80 9.31
N GLN A 118 -5.57 6.46 10.58
CA GLN A 118 -5.64 7.53 11.61
C GLN A 118 -4.41 8.44 11.54
N GLU A 119 -3.27 7.92 11.06
CA GLU A 119 -2.04 8.68 10.81
C GLU A 119 -2.16 9.73 9.69
N LYS A 120 -2.97 9.50 8.65
CA LYS A 120 -3.15 10.47 7.55
C LYS A 120 -4.18 11.59 7.81
N LYS A 121 -5.09 11.42 8.78
CA LYS A 121 -6.13 12.43 9.06
C LYS A 121 -5.57 13.75 9.60
N VAL A 122 -4.41 13.71 10.27
CA VAL A 122 -3.77 14.92 10.81
C VAL A 122 -3.12 15.76 9.70
N PHE A 123 -2.67 15.10 8.60
CA PHE A 123 -1.86 15.75 7.56
C PHE A 123 -2.66 16.29 6.35
N ASN A 124 -3.88 15.84 6.10
CA ASN A 124 -4.64 16.23 4.89
C ASN A 124 -5.31 17.62 4.93
N GLN A 125 -5.16 18.38 6.01
CA GLN A 125 -5.77 19.72 6.13
C GLN A 125 -4.80 20.88 5.84
N TYR A 126 -3.51 20.60 5.65
CA TYR A 126 -2.51 21.66 5.47
C TYR A 126 -2.33 22.00 3.99
N ARG A 127 -2.70 23.23 3.63
CA ARG A 127 -2.24 23.88 2.41
C ARG A 127 -0.85 24.45 2.68
N ASP A 128 0.08 24.28 1.73
CA ASP A 128 1.40 24.89 1.78
C ASP A 128 1.24 26.43 2.01
N PRO A 129 1.57 26.96 3.19
CA PRO A 129 1.24 28.33 3.52
C PRO A 129 2.20 29.29 2.80
N LYS A 130 1.67 30.37 2.25
CA LYS A 130 2.49 31.46 1.74
C LYS A 130 3.24 32.12 2.91
N GLY A 131 4.56 32.17 2.83
CA GLY A 131 5.38 32.76 3.87
C GLY A 131 6.86 32.77 3.52
N THR A 132 7.68 33.04 4.53
CA THR A 132 9.13 33.18 4.38
C THR A 132 9.86 32.50 5.53
N TRP A 133 10.89 31.73 5.22
CA TRP A 133 11.82 31.21 6.20
C TRP A 133 12.64 32.34 6.80
N MET A 134 12.71 32.35 8.13
CA MET A 134 13.44 33.33 8.92
C MET A 134 14.44 32.63 9.81
N GLN A 135 15.54 33.32 10.11
CA GLN A 135 16.53 32.83 11.10
C GLN A 135 16.81 33.90 12.13
N THR A 136 16.78 33.53 13.40
CA THR A 136 17.07 34.41 14.53
C THR A 136 17.93 33.66 15.53
N ASN A 137 19.10 34.18 15.89
CA ASN A 137 20.05 33.55 16.82
C ASN A 137 20.39 32.08 16.46
N GLY A 138 20.55 31.80 15.16
CA GLY A 138 20.85 30.46 14.65
C GLY A 138 19.66 29.49 14.58
N LYS A 139 18.49 29.88 15.05
CA LYS A 139 17.27 29.05 15.02
C LYS A 139 16.37 29.43 13.85
N TRP A 140 15.84 28.46 13.15
CA TRP A 140 14.89 28.62 12.04
C TRP A 140 13.47 28.70 12.54
N TRP A 141 12.64 29.53 11.87
CA TRP A 141 11.21 29.65 12.06
C TRP A 141 10.56 30.09 10.74
N PHE A 142 9.27 29.88 10.58
CA PHE A 142 8.55 30.24 9.37
C PHE A 142 7.51 31.31 9.66
N LYS A 143 7.63 32.45 8.98
CA LYS A 143 6.72 33.58 9.08
C LYS A 143 5.65 33.49 8.01
N TYR A 144 4.38 33.48 8.37
CA TYR A 144 3.31 33.53 7.41
C TYR A 144 3.20 34.90 6.73
N GLY A 145 2.77 34.93 5.45
CA GLY A 145 2.50 36.15 4.71
C GLY A 145 1.31 36.94 5.28
N SER A 146 0.37 36.27 5.92
CA SER A 146 -0.78 36.85 6.63
C SER A 146 -0.45 37.39 8.02
N GLY A 147 0.77 37.21 8.49
CA GLY A 147 1.21 37.53 9.86
C GLY A 147 1.19 36.29 10.77
N GLY A 148 1.97 36.34 11.85
CA GLY A 148 2.19 35.19 12.73
C GLY A 148 3.32 34.26 12.24
N TYR A 149 3.42 33.08 12.86
CA TYR A 149 4.48 32.10 12.59
C TYR A 149 3.99 30.67 12.79
N ALA A 150 4.69 29.71 12.17
CA ALA A 150 4.38 28.30 12.21
C ALA A 150 4.53 27.70 13.62
N LYS A 151 3.64 26.78 13.96
CA LYS A 151 3.67 25.94 15.16
C LYS A 151 3.19 24.55 14.80
N ASN A 152 3.69 23.53 15.54
CA ASN A 152 3.37 22.14 15.27
C ASN A 152 3.80 21.70 13.86
N TRP A 153 3.05 20.81 13.22
CA TRP A 153 3.33 20.33 11.88
C TRP A 153 2.92 21.35 10.81
N GLU A 154 3.85 21.63 9.88
CA GLU A 154 3.59 22.43 8.68
C GLU A 154 4.22 21.77 7.44
N GLN A 155 3.47 21.76 6.35
CA GLN A 155 4.00 21.34 5.06
C GLN A 155 4.46 22.57 4.27
N LEU A 156 5.75 22.66 4.00
CA LEU A 156 6.40 23.76 3.29
C LEU A 156 7.19 23.20 2.10
N ASP A 157 6.92 23.65 0.89
CA ASP A 157 7.55 23.18 -0.34
C ASP A 157 7.53 21.65 -0.48
N GLY A 158 6.38 21.04 -0.15
CA GLY A 158 6.17 19.59 -0.23
C GLY A 158 6.87 18.75 0.85
N LYS A 159 7.53 19.37 1.83
CA LYS A 159 8.18 18.70 2.96
C LYS A 159 7.50 19.06 4.27
N TRP A 160 7.46 18.10 5.20
CA TRP A 160 6.91 18.31 6.53
C TRP A 160 8.00 18.79 7.49
N TYR A 161 7.66 19.80 8.30
CA TYR A 161 8.50 20.37 9.36
C TYR A 161 7.69 20.45 10.64
N TYR A 162 8.37 20.42 11.77
CA TYR A 162 7.75 20.59 13.09
C TYR A 162 8.33 21.79 13.80
N PHE A 163 7.47 22.64 14.35
CA PHE A 163 7.80 23.83 15.11
C PHE A 163 7.29 23.69 16.54
N ASP A 164 8.09 24.09 17.53
CA ASP A 164 7.65 24.10 18.92
C ASP A 164 6.63 25.24 19.22
N ASP A 165 6.15 25.29 20.47
CA ASP A 165 5.16 26.29 20.88
C ASP A 165 5.67 27.73 20.77
N GLN A 166 6.98 27.94 20.78
CA GLN A 166 7.65 29.22 20.54
C GLN A 166 7.83 29.51 19.05
N GLY A 167 7.53 28.56 18.17
CA GLY A 167 7.66 28.68 16.72
C GLY A 167 9.06 28.33 16.18
N TRP A 168 9.94 27.73 16.99
CA TRP A 168 11.26 27.30 16.51
C TRP A 168 11.17 25.95 15.82
N MET A 169 11.70 25.87 14.61
CA MET A 169 11.82 24.62 13.87
C MET A 169 12.67 23.61 14.63
N LYS A 170 12.19 22.39 14.73
CA LYS A 170 12.97 21.24 15.23
C LYS A 170 13.82 20.67 14.10
N GLU A 171 15.06 20.34 14.40
CA GLU A 171 16.00 19.76 13.44
C GLU A 171 16.91 18.75 14.15
N ASN A 172 17.39 17.76 13.38
CA ASN A 172 18.31 16.71 13.84
C ASN A 172 17.88 16.08 15.19
N THR A 173 16.59 15.76 15.32
CA THR A 173 16.01 15.29 16.59
C THR A 173 14.80 14.38 16.38
N TRP A 174 14.59 13.53 17.37
CA TRP A 174 13.35 12.76 17.52
C TRP A 174 12.27 13.63 18.17
N ILE A 175 11.02 13.44 17.71
CA ILE A 175 9.84 14.05 18.32
C ILE A 175 8.72 13.02 18.46
N GLN A 176 7.78 13.26 19.37
CA GLN A 176 6.65 12.39 19.65
C GLN A 176 5.39 13.23 19.96
N PRO A 177 4.88 14.02 19.01
CA PRO A 177 3.81 14.98 19.28
C PRO A 177 2.42 14.33 19.46
N ASP A 178 2.19 13.15 18.92
CA ASP A 178 0.90 12.42 18.85
C ASP A 178 0.98 10.98 19.37
N GLY A 179 2.04 10.65 20.09
CA GLY A 179 2.32 9.29 20.56
C GLY A 179 3.15 8.44 19.59
N ASN A 180 3.31 8.87 18.32
CA ASN A 180 4.18 8.24 17.33
C ASN A 180 5.53 8.94 17.28
N TYR A 181 6.61 8.18 17.01
CA TYR A 181 7.94 8.72 16.87
C TYR A 181 8.23 9.14 15.43
N TYR A 182 8.80 10.33 15.27
CA TYR A 182 9.27 10.90 14.02
C TYR A 182 10.70 11.38 14.18
N TYR A 183 11.44 11.44 13.08
CA TYR A 183 12.76 12.06 13.08
C TYR A 183 12.81 13.23 12.10
N LEU A 184 13.33 14.36 12.57
CA LEU A 184 13.57 15.56 11.77
C LEU A 184 15.05 15.57 11.40
N SER A 185 15.35 15.66 10.11
CA SER A 185 16.72 15.71 9.59
C SER A 185 17.45 16.98 10.02
N ALA A 186 18.73 17.09 9.68
CA ALA A 186 19.50 18.32 9.90
C ALA A 186 18.95 19.54 9.15
N SER A 187 18.13 19.34 8.08
CA SER A 187 17.42 20.43 7.41
C SER A 187 16.08 20.77 8.08
N GLY A 188 15.69 20.09 9.15
CA GLY A 188 14.38 20.18 9.79
C GLY A 188 13.28 19.38 9.09
N ALA A 189 13.51 18.87 7.89
CA ALA A 189 12.52 18.09 7.17
C ALA A 189 12.30 16.72 7.84
N MET A 190 11.03 16.32 7.98
CA MET A 190 10.63 14.99 8.43
C MET A 190 11.18 13.93 7.46
N VAL A 191 11.77 12.87 8.00
CA VAL A 191 12.30 11.77 7.19
C VAL A 191 11.24 10.70 6.95
N THR A 192 11.37 10.00 5.82
CA THR A 192 10.57 8.85 5.43
C THR A 192 11.45 7.76 4.84
N GLY A 193 10.93 6.55 4.70
CA GLY A 193 11.66 5.40 4.16
C GLY A 193 12.79 4.93 5.05
N TYR A 194 13.74 4.21 4.46
CA TYR A 194 14.94 3.75 5.17
C TYR A 194 15.91 4.91 5.42
N GLN A 195 16.32 5.07 6.68
CA GLN A 195 17.28 6.10 7.10
C GLN A 195 18.31 5.53 8.09
N ARG A 196 19.52 6.08 8.08
CA ARG A 196 20.48 5.88 9.17
C ARG A 196 20.57 7.13 10.03
N VAL A 197 20.16 7.01 11.29
CA VAL A 197 20.26 8.08 12.28
C VAL A 197 21.37 7.71 13.26
N ASN A 198 22.43 8.52 13.31
CA ASN A 198 23.63 8.26 14.14
C ASN A 198 24.22 6.84 13.94
N GLY A 199 24.22 6.36 12.69
CA GLY A 199 24.73 5.04 12.33
C GLY A 199 23.74 3.86 12.51
N THR A 200 22.64 4.05 13.23
CA THR A 200 21.61 3.03 13.46
C THR A 200 20.58 3.05 12.32
N PRO A 201 20.20 1.88 11.77
CA PRO A 201 19.19 1.80 10.72
C PRO A 201 17.77 1.90 11.30
N TYR A 202 16.95 2.70 10.64
CA TYR A 202 15.51 2.89 10.94
C TYR A 202 14.71 2.83 9.67
N PHE A 203 13.44 2.46 9.79
CA PHE A 203 12.47 2.58 8.71
C PHE A 203 11.29 3.44 9.18
N PHE A 204 10.96 4.44 8.36
CA PHE A 204 9.86 5.36 8.58
C PHE A 204 8.85 5.18 7.45
N ARG A 205 7.58 5.08 7.76
CA ARG A 205 6.52 5.04 6.75
C ARG A 205 6.46 6.36 5.96
N ASP A 206 5.68 6.40 4.90
CA ASP A 206 5.44 7.65 4.15
C ASP A 206 4.80 8.74 5.01
N SER A 207 4.08 8.36 6.08
CA SER A 207 3.57 9.26 7.11
C SER A 207 4.67 9.88 7.99
N GLY A 208 5.90 9.40 7.93
CA GLY A 208 7.01 9.76 8.80
C GLY A 208 7.08 8.98 10.10
N VAL A 209 6.10 8.15 10.41
CA VAL A 209 6.07 7.35 11.64
C VAL A 209 7.14 6.28 11.61
N TRP A 210 7.97 6.22 12.65
CA TRP A 210 8.95 5.17 12.82
C TRP A 210 8.28 3.81 13.08
N VAL A 211 8.73 2.78 12.41
CA VAL A 211 8.32 1.40 12.63
C VAL A 211 9.23 0.77 13.69
N GLU A 212 8.75 0.71 14.92
CA GLU A 212 9.55 0.27 16.08
C GLU A 212 9.90 -1.21 16.03
N ASN A 213 8.96 -2.06 15.60
CA ASN A 213 9.20 -3.50 15.49
C ASN A 213 10.15 -3.78 14.32
N ARG A 214 11.31 -4.37 14.63
CA ARG A 214 12.38 -4.60 13.64
C ARG A 214 11.97 -5.53 12.51
N GLY A 215 11.22 -6.58 12.82
CA GLY A 215 10.71 -7.51 11.81
C GLY A 215 9.70 -6.85 10.88
N GLN A 216 8.79 -6.05 11.45
CA GLN A 216 7.84 -5.26 10.66
C GLN A 216 8.57 -4.24 9.77
N ALA A 217 9.59 -3.56 10.29
CA ALA A 217 10.43 -2.65 9.50
C ALA A 217 11.13 -3.36 8.32
N LEU A 218 11.64 -4.58 8.53
CA LEU A 218 12.21 -5.41 7.46
C LEU A 218 11.16 -5.76 6.39
N GLY A 219 9.97 -6.20 6.82
CA GLY A 219 8.87 -6.55 5.93
C GLY A 219 8.42 -5.35 5.10
N GLU A 220 8.07 -4.24 5.74
CA GLU A 220 7.62 -3.01 5.06
C GLU A 220 8.72 -2.44 4.14
N TYR A 221 9.99 -2.53 4.53
CA TYR A 221 11.10 -2.14 3.65
C TYR A 221 11.22 -3.06 2.43
N ALA A 222 11.06 -4.37 2.60
CA ALA A 222 11.04 -5.32 1.47
C ALA A 222 9.92 -5.03 0.48
N GLU A 223 8.74 -4.63 0.95
CA GLU A 223 7.59 -4.25 0.12
C GLU A 223 7.89 -3.06 -0.80
N THR A 224 8.76 -2.14 -0.37
CA THR A 224 9.13 -0.97 -1.20
C THR A 224 9.80 -1.36 -2.53
N PHE A 225 10.28 -2.59 -2.67
CA PHE A 225 10.97 -3.10 -3.87
C PHE A 225 10.06 -3.89 -4.82
N VAL A 226 8.82 -4.15 -4.45
CA VAL A 226 7.87 -4.87 -5.31
C VAL A 226 7.67 -4.14 -6.64
N GLY A 227 7.82 -4.88 -7.75
CA GLY A 227 7.74 -4.37 -9.12
C GLY A 227 8.95 -3.56 -9.59
N LYS A 228 10.00 -3.38 -8.76
CA LYS A 228 11.10 -2.46 -9.07
C LYS A 228 12.41 -3.17 -9.41
N ILE A 229 12.73 -4.30 -8.75
CA ILE A 229 14.02 -4.97 -8.90
C ILE A 229 13.84 -6.24 -9.73
N PRO A 230 14.62 -6.42 -10.83
CA PRO A 230 14.56 -7.63 -11.62
C PRO A 230 15.23 -8.82 -10.88
N TYR A 231 14.73 -10.02 -11.17
CA TYR A 231 15.46 -11.23 -10.79
C TYR A 231 16.74 -11.38 -11.61
N VAL A 232 17.86 -11.54 -10.92
CA VAL A 232 19.16 -11.85 -11.52
C VAL A 232 19.77 -13.02 -10.76
N TRP A 233 20.03 -14.13 -11.46
CA TRP A 233 20.65 -15.31 -10.86
C TRP A 233 22.02 -14.96 -10.25
N GLY A 234 22.24 -15.31 -8.99
CA GLY A 234 23.44 -14.92 -8.24
C GLY A 234 23.46 -13.46 -7.79
N GLY A 235 22.45 -12.66 -8.13
CA GLY A 235 22.35 -11.25 -7.75
C GLY A 235 22.03 -11.05 -6.27
N ALA A 236 22.58 -9.97 -5.68
CA ALA A 236 22.35 -9.57 -4.30
C ALA A 236 22.40 -8.04 -4.12
N ASP A 237 22.20 -7.27 -5.19
CA ASP A 237 22.21 -5.81 -5.17
C ASP A 237 20.81 -5.27 -5.44
N LEU A 238 20.27 -4.52 -4.46
CA LEU A 238 18.94 -3.90 -4.53
C LEU A 238 18.80 -2.82 -5.61
N ASN A 239 19.90 -2.40 -6.26
CA ASN A 239 19.86 -1.40 -7.34
C ASN A 239 19.91 -2.04 -8.75
N SER A 240 20.52 -3.24 -8.88
CA SER A 240 20.79 -3.83 -10.19
C SER A 240 20.11 -5.18 -10.41
N GLY A 241 19.85 -5.96 -9.35
CA GLY A 241 19.16 -7.23 -9.44
C GLY A 241 19.50 -8.20 -8.32
N VAL A 242 18.56 -9.08 -8.03
CA VAL A 242 18.64 -10.04 -6.92
C VAL A 242 18.11 -11.41 -7.35
N ASP A 243 18.64 -12.50 -6.75
CA ASP A 243 17.92 -13.76 -6.67
C ASP A 243 17.14 -13.86 -5.34
N CYS A 244 16.45 -14.97 -5.09
CA CYS A 244 15.59 -15.11 -3.91
C CYS A 244 16.35 -14.92 -2.60
N SER A 245 17.47 -15.62 -2.41
CA SER A 245 18.28 -15.54 -1.19
C SER A 245 19.18 -14.29 -1.14
N GLY A 246 19.57 -13.75 -2.29
CA GLY A 246 20.26 -12.47 -2.38
C GLY A 246 19.36 -11.30 -1.99
N PHE A 247 18.09 -11.35 -2.36
CA PHE A 247 17.10 -10.36 -1.93
C PHE A 247 16.94 -10.35 -0.42
N THR A 248 16.68 -11.52 0.19
CA THR A 248 16.53 -11.62 1.65
C THR A 248 17.79 -11.16 2.36
N MET A 249 18.97 -11.57 1.88
CA MET A 249 20.26 -11.14 2.44
C MET A 249 20.44 -9.62 2.35
N ALA A 250 20.15 -9.03 1.19
CA ALA A 250 20.34 -7.58 0.99
C ALA A 250 19.39 -6.73 1.84
N ILE A 251 18.12 -7.17 2.02
CA ILE A 251 17.17 -6.52 2.93
C ILE A 251 17.67 -6.57 4.37
N HIS A 252 18.08 -7.75 4.87
CA HIS A 252 18.57 -7.90 6.24
C HIS A 252 19.86 -7.09 6.48
N ALA A 253 20.77 -7.05 5.52
CA ALA A 253 22.00 -6.28 5.61
C ALA A 253 21.76 -4.76 5.80
N LYS A 254 20.67 -4.20 5.27
CA LYS A 254 20.29 -2.81 5.53
C LYS A 254 20.04 -2.54 7.02
N PHE A 255 19.56 -3.53 7.75
CA PHE A 255 19.28 -3.45 9.18
C PHE A 255 20.43 -4.02 10.04
N ASP A 256 21.65 -4.11 9.50
CA ASP A 256 22.83 -4.65 10.16
C ASP A 256 22.64 -6.10 10.66
N ILE A 257 21.86 -6.89 9.92
CA ILE A 257 21.66 -8.30 10.18
C ILE A 257 22.38 -9.11 9.09
N SER A 258 23.38 -9.87 9.51
CA SER A 258 24.09 -10.78 8.59
C SER A 258 23.38 -12.13 8.52
N ILE A 259 22.99 -12.54 7.32
CA ILE A 259 22.42 -13.87 7.05
C ILE A 259 23.20 -14.57 5.93
N PRO A 260 23.17 -15.90 5.85
CA PRO A 260 23.85 -16.64 4.80
C PRO A 260 23.40 -16.24 3.38
N ARG A 261 24.31 -16.31 2.40
CA ARG A 261 24.02 -15.95 1.00
C ARG A 261 23.02 -16.88 0.32
N VAL A 262 23.08 -18.18 0.63
CA VAL A 262 22.29 -19.21 -0.06
C VAL A 262 21.15 -19.73 0.79
N THR A 263 20.06 -20.17 0.14
CA THR A 263 18.84 -20.66 0.78
C THR A 263 19.09 -21.74 1.81
N TYR A 264 19.94 -22.73 1.53
CA TYR A 264 20.30 -23.78 2.47
C TYR A 264 20.87 -23.22 3.79
N GLY A 265 21.81 -22.27 3.70
CA GLY A 265 22.35 -21.60 4.87
C GLY A 265 21.30 -20.79 5.63
N GLN A 266 20.40 -20.13 4.92
CA GLN A 266 19.28 -19.40 5.52
C GLN A 266 18.28 -20.33 6.20
N ALA A 267 18.09 -21.55 5.68
CA ALA A 267 17.21 -22.55 6.28
C ALA A 267 17.74 -23.15 7.59
N THR A 268 19.06 -23.21 7.74
CA THR A 268 19.73 -23.82 8.91
C THR A 268 20.18 -22.82 9.97
N GLY A 269 20.25 -21.53 9.61
CA GLY A 269 20.59 -20.43 10.52
C GLY A 269 19.36 -19.81 11.21
N GLY A 270 19.62 -18.75 12.00
CA GLY A 270 18.57 -18.04 12.73
C GLY A 270 17.83 -18.90 13.74
N SER A 271 16.72 -18.39 14.28
CA SER A 271 15.82 -19.09 15.18
C SER A 271 14.69 -19.76 14.40
N TYR A 272 14.37 -21.02 14.72
CA TYR A 272 13.20 -21.72 14.17
C TYR A 272 11.90 -21.04 14.63
N VAL A 273 10.96 -20.89 13.68
CA VAL A 273 9.61 -20.39 13.94
C VAL A 273 8.61 -21.49 13.55
N SER A 274 7.70 -21.84 14.45
CA SER A 274 6.65 -22.79 14.15
C SER A 274 5.65 -22.20 13.15
N ASN A 275 5.10 -23.05 12.27
CA ASN A 275 4.05 -22.62 11.34
C ASN A 275 2.84 -22.04 12.11
N GLY A 276 2.34 -20.90 11.66
CA GLY A 276 1.30 -20.13 12.35
C GLY A 276 1.82 -19.11 13.38
N SER A 277 3.13 -19.13 13.69
CA SER A 277 3.76 -18.16 14.62
C SER A 277 4.69 -17.16 13.90
N GLN A 278 4.66 -17.15 12.58
CA GLN A 278 5.47 -16.22 11.78
C GLN A 278 5.01 -14.78 11.98
N GLN A 279 5.98 -13.88 11.98
CA GLN A 279 5.80 -12.44 12.07
C GLN A 279 6.47 -11.77 10.86
N ALA A 280 6.04 -10.57 10.51
CA ALA A 280 6.69 -9.81 9.45
C ALA A 280 8.21 -9.76 9.66
N GLY A 281 8.99 -9.92 8.57
CA GLY A 281 10.44 -10.03 8.60
C GLY A 281 10.98 -11.47 8.73
N ASP A 282 10.15 -12.45 9.05
CA ASP A 282 10.58 -13.85 9.05
C ASP A 282 10.82 -14.36 7.63
N LEU A 283 11.81 -15.23 7.48
CA LEU A 283 12.08 -15.93 6.23
C LEU A 283 11.20 -17.19 6.15
N ILE A 284 10.45 -17.32 5.07
CA ILE A 284 9.78 -18.57 4.72
C ILE A 284 10.60 -19.24 3.61
N LEU A 285 11.06 -20.45 3.88
CA LEU A 285 11.82 -21.27 2.94
C LEU A 285 10.92 -22.35 2.37
N TYR A 286 11.10 -22.61 1.09
CA TYR A 286 10.24 -23.47 0.29
C TYR A 286 11.05 -24.56 -0.40
N ASN A 287 10.34 -25.66 -0.72
CA ASN A 287 10.82 -26.69 -1.62
C ASN A 287 10.00 -26.58 -2.91
N SER A 288 10.59 -26.23 -4.05
CA SER A 288 9.91 -26.34 -5.34
C SER A 288 10.17 -27.71 -5.96
N GLU A 289 11.39 -27.99 -6.34
CA GLU A 289 11.81 -29.30 -6.89
C GLU A 289 12.86 -29.97 -5.99
N GLU A 290 13.68 -29.16 -5.31
CA GLU A 290 14.71 -29.57 -4.38
C GLU A 290 14.48 -28.99 -2.98
N THR A 291 15.21 -29.48 -1.99
CA THR A 291 15.09 -29.02 -0.61
C THR A 291 15.67 -27.62 -0.43
N ASN A 292 14.88 -26.68 0.08
CA ASN A 292 15.24 -25.29 0.36
C ASN A 292 15.78 -24.53 -0.87
N ASP A 293 15.12 -24.65 -1.99
CA ASP A 293 15.55 -24.01 -3.23
C ASP A 293 14.97 -22.60 -3.43
N HIS A 294 14.00 -22.20 -2.60
CA HIS A 294 13.40 -20.87 -2.66
C HIS A 294 13.17 -20.26 -1.28
N VAL A 295 13.16 -18.91 -1.22
CA VAL A 295 12.95 -18.14 0.01
C VAL A 295 12.30 -16.79 -0.27
N GLY A 296 11.51 -16.32 0.68
CA GLY A 296 10.96 -14.96 0.71
C GLY A 296 10.82 -14.43 2.13
N ILE A 297 10.48 -13.15 2.24
CA ILE A 297 10.25 -12.44 3.50
C ILE A 297 8.74 -12.38 3.76
N TYR A 298 8.29 -12.93 4.87
CA TYR A 298 6.91 -12.80 5.30
C TYR A 298 6.61 -11.35 5.72
N VAL A 299 5.50 -10.80 5.23
CA VAL A 299 5.12 -9.39 5.46
C VAL A 299 3.79 -9.23 6.19
N GLY A 300 3.18 -10.34 6.62
CA GLY A 300 1.86 -10.36 7.24
C GLY A 300 0.76 -10.84 6.29
N ASP A 301 -0.43 -11.06 6.82
CA ASP A 301 -1.65 -11.40 6.08
C ASP A 301 -1.50 -12.55 5.05
N GLY A 302 -0.68 -13.54 5.38
CA GLY A 302 -0.40 -14.66 4.48
C GLY A 302 0.43 -14.31 3.26
N LYS A 303 1.08 -13.15 3.22
CA LYS A 303 1.87 -12.67 2.08
C LYS A 303 3.36 -12.78 2.33
N VAL A 304 4.08 -13.05 1.24
CA VAL A 304 5.54 -13.12 1.20
C VAL A 304 6.05 -12.26 0.04
N VAL A 305 7.06 -11.44 0.28
CA VAL A 305 7.80 -10.73 -0.76
C VAL A 305 9.02 -11.55 -1.14
N HIS A 306 9.19 -11.81 -2.43
CA HIS A 306 10.25 -12.65 -2.96
C HIS A 306 10.77 -12.17 -4.32
N ALA A 307 11.96 -12.62 -4.72
CA ALA A 307 12.44 -12.56 -6.10
C ALA A 307 12.18 -13.93 -6.75
N PRO A 308 11.23 -14.06 -7.71
CA PRO A 308 10.71 -15.37 -8.11
C PRO A 308 11.66 -16.18 -9.02
N TYR A 309 11.95 -15.68 -10.23
CA TYR A 309 12.78 -16.37 -11.25
C TYR A 309 13.14 -15.39 -12.40
N PRO A 310 14.07 -15.77 -13.31
CA PRO A 310 14.49 -14.92 -14.41
C PRO A 310 13.33 -14.40 -15.27
N GLY A 311 13.39 -13.11 -15.65
CA GLY A 311 12.35 -12.43 -16.42
C GLY A 311 11.22 -11.85 -15.56
N ARG A 312 11.29 -11.97 -14.24
CA ARG A 312 10.35 -11.39 -13.30
C ARG A 312 11.02 -10.37 -12.38
N TYR A 313 10.18 -9.57 -11.74
CA TYR A 313 10.58 -8.62 -10.71
C TYR A 313 10.21 -9.15 -9.32
N VAL A 314 10.82 -8.58 -8.28
CA VAL A 314 10.37 -8.78 -6.90
C VAL A 314 8.87 -8.58 -6.82
N SER A 315 8.16 -9.52 -6.20
CA SER A 315 6.70 -9.58 -6.19
C SER A 315 6.16 -10.18 -4.90
N TYR A 316 4.85 -10.08 -4.72
CA TYR A 316 4.16 -10.85 -3.69
C TYR A 316 3.83 -12.26 -4.16
N MET A 317 3.84 -13.19 -3.21
CA MET A 317 3.22 -14.51 -3.33
C MET A 317 2.42 -14.83 -2.08
N ASP A 318 1.46 -15.77 -2.19
CA ASP A 318 0.82 -16.39 -1.03
C ASP A 318 1.83 -17.26 -0.28
N GLN A 319 1.83 -17.21 1.06
CA GLN A 319 2.79 -17.98 1.84
C GLN A 319 2.69 -19.50 1.62
N TYR A 320 1.53 -20.00 1.16
CA TYR A 320 1.29 -21.41 0.85
C TYR A 320 1.32 -21.68 -0.68
N GLY A 321 1.72 -20.71 -1.50
CA GLY A 321 1.79 -20.85 -2.95
C GLY A 321 2.79 -21.92 -3.42
N ILE A 322 3.78 -22.24 -2.58
CA ILE A 322 4.76 -23.33 -2.75
C ILE A 322 4.80 -24.10 -1.43
N THR A 323 5.22 -25.36 -1.45
CA THR A 323 5.36 -26.18 -0.24
C THR A 323 6.39 -25.57 0.70
N GLN A 324 5.94 -25.14 1.89
CA GLN A 324 6.83 -24.64 2.94
C GLN A 324 7.70 -25.76 3.49
N ASN A 325 8.97 -25.47 3.73
CA ASN A 325 9.89 -26.36 4.42
C ASN A 325 10.16 -25.90 5.85
N THR A 326 10.61 -24.66 6.05
CA THR A 326 10.93 -24.11 7.36
C THR A 326 10.74 -22.61 7.40
N ILE A 327 10.54 -22.07 8.59
CA ILE A 327 10.46 -20.63 8.86
C ILE A 327 11.59 -20.26 9.80
N ARG A 328 12.29 -19.17 9.50
CA ARG A 328 13.47 -18.71 10.25
C ARG A 328 13.38 -17.22 10.58
N ARG A 329 13.77 -16.87 11.79
CA ARG A 329 13.87 -15.50 12.28
C ARG A 329 15.30 -15.11 12.55
N TYR A 330 15.71 -13.96 12.03
CA TYR A 330 17.08 -13.42 12.13
C TYR A 330 17.14 -12.05 12.80
N TRP A 331 15.99 -11.46 13.07
CA TRP A 331 15.85 -10.11 13.66
C TRP A 331 15.50 -10.09 15.13
#